data_d31e72ec3217e2040e1054c24416a39f
#
_entry.id   d31e72ec3217e2040e1054c24416a39f
#
_cell.length_a   1.000
_cell.length_b   1.000
_cell.length_c   1.000
_cell.angle_alpha   90.00
_cell.angle_beta   90.00
_cell.angle_gamma   90.00
#
_symmetry.space_group_name_H-M   'P 1'
#
loop_
_entity.id
_entity.type
_entity.pdbx_description
1 polymer ?
#
loop_
_entity_poly.entity_id
_entity_poly.type
_entity_poly.pdbx_seq_one_letter_code
_entity_poly.pdbx_strand_id
1 'polypeptide(L)'
;MPDGGLKEDFPHIANTLDTLIKQNKIPPYILVGIENTVRRRDLSGPSKVEYDLKHFPEPGGAENFRGFIKNELFPIIDKKYRTSGKKAIIGESAAGLFVIETFMLAPDMFDNYIAMDPALWFNEQYLVKNFEELTKSNNYTNTKLWFAGSSAVDIAPHTNDLNLKLKNGKNGLIWKYENEPKEKHNTIFRATKEKAI
;
A
#
# COMPACT_ATOMS: atom_id res chain seq x y z
N MET A 1 -8.26 0.12 -4.32
CA MET A 1 -6.85 0.15 -4.75
C MET A 1 -6.58 1.41 -5.55
N PRO A 2 -5.57 2.21 -5.24
CA PRO A 2 -5.01 3.21 -6.15
C PRO A 2 -4.46 2.53 -7.41
N ASP A 3 -4.14 3.28 -8.46
CA ASP A 3 -3.78 2.75 -9.78
C ASP A 3 -4.82 1.73 -10.29
N GLY A 4 -6.09 2.04 -10.07
CA GLY A 4 -7.22 1.15 -10.27
C GLY A 4 -8.01 1.40 -11.55
N GLY A 5 -7.42 2.07 -12.53
CA GLY A 5 -8.02 2.26 -13.85
C GLY A 5 -8.04 0.96 -14.68
N LEU A 6 -8.93 0.90 -15.67
CA LEU A 6 -9.04 -0.28 -16.54
C LEU A 6 -7.79 -0.55 -17.38
N LYS A 7 -6.93 0.44 -17.57
CA LYS A 7 -5.63 0.33 -18.25
C LYS A 7 -4.45 0.19 -17.30
N GLU A 8 -4.72 0.16 -16.00
CA GLU A 8 -3.75 0.03 -14.92
C GLU A 8 -3.82 -1.37 -14.30
N ASP A 9 -3.67 -1.50 -12.98
CA ASP A 9 -3.57 -2.78 -12.29
C ASP A 9 -4.91 -3.46 -11.98
N PHE A 10 -6.04 -2.74 -12.12
CA PHE A 10 -7.37 -3.27 -11.82
C PHE A 10 -7.68 -4.60 -12.48
N PRO A 11 -7.48 -4.80 -13.81
CA PRO A 11 -7.89 -6.04 -14.47
C PRO A 11 -7.19 -7.28 -13.92
N HIS A 12 -5.87 -7.18 -13.63
CA HIS A 12 -5.16 -8.36 -13.16
C HIS A 12 -5.44 -8.69 -11.69
N ILE A 13 -5.77 -7.70 -10.86
CA ILE A 13 -6.20 -7.93 -9.47
C ILE A 13 -7.63 -8.48 -9.45
N ALA A 14 -8.54 -7.94 -10.28
CA ALA A 14 -9.90 -8.45 -10.42
C ALA A 14 -9.90 -9.94 -10.81
N ASN A 15 -9.10 -10.32 -11.80
CA ASN A 15 -8.95 -11.71 -12.23
C ASN A 15 -8.38 -12.61 -11.13
N THR A 16 -7.42 -12.09 -10.35
CA THR A 16 -6.84 -12.85 -9.24
C THR A 16 -7.86 -13.08 -8.12
N LEU A 17 -8.59 -12.05 -7.72
CA LEU A 17 -9.65 -12.16 -6.72
C LEU A 17 -10.74 -13.15 -7.19
N ASP A 18 -11.22 -13.01 -8.42
CA ASP A 18 -12.23 -13.92 -8.99
C ASP A 18 -11.76 -15.40 -8.92
N THR A 19 -10.50 -15.64 -9.30
CA THR A 19 -9.90 -16.98 -9.26
C THR A 19 -9.83 -17.51 -7.82
N LEU A 20 -9.30 -16.73 -6.88
CA LEU A 20 -9.14 -17.15 -5.49
C LEU A 20 -10.49 -17.37 -4.79
N ILE A 21 -11.48 -16.52 -5.08
CA ILE A 21 -12.85 -16.67 -4.56
C ILE A 21 -13.49 -17.95 -5.10
N LYS A 22 -13.42 -18.20 -6.42
CA LYS A 22 -13.94 -19.44 -7.04
C LYS A 22 -13.29 -20.72 -6.49
N GLN A 23 -12.03 -20.62 -6.09
CA GLN A 23 -11.28 -21.71 -5.45
C GLN A 23 -11.55 -21.83 -3.94
N ASN A 24 -12.42 -21.00 -3.36
CA ASN A 24 -12.67 -20.92 -1.91
C ASN A 24 -11.42 -20.69 -1.05
N LYS A 25 -10.39 -20.00 -1.61
CA LYS A 25 -9.15 -19.65 -0.89
C LYS A 25 -9.30 -18.36 -0.09
N ILE A 26 -10.17 -17.48 -0.52
CA ILE A 26 -10.48 -16.23 0.16
C ILE A 26 -12.00 -16.00 0.16
N PRO A 27 -12.54 -15.23 1.12
CA PRO A 27 -13.93 -14.80 1.10
C PRO A 27 -14.18 -13.84 -0.08
N PRO A 28 -15.47 -13.63 -0.47
CA PRO A 28 -15.81 -12.65 -1.50
C PRO A 28 -15.37 -11.24 -1.14
N TYR A 29 -14.77 -10.53 -2.10
CA TYR A 29 -14.37 -9.13 -2.00
C TYR A 29 -15.10 -8.25 -3.00
N ILE A 30 -15.33 -6.99 -2.64
CA ILE A 30 -15.68 -5.92 -3.55
C ILE A 30 -14.38 -5.21 -3.90
N LEU A 31 -13.95 -5.30 -5.16
CA LEU A 31 -12.78 -4.56 -5.63
C LEU A 31 -13.20 -3.16 -6.08
N VAL A 32 -12.63 -2.15 -5.46
CA VAL A 32 -12.82 -0.74 -5.81
C VAL A 32 -11.53 -0.20 -6.39
N GLY A 33 -11.50 0.04 -7.70
CA GLY A 33 -10.40 0.72 -8.38
C GLY A 33 -10.58 2.23 -8.32
N ILE A 34 -9.52 2.94 -8.00
CA ILE A 34 -9.47 4.41 -8.02
C ILE A 34 -8.46 4.80 -9.10
N GLU A 35 -8.96 5.37 -10.18
CA GLU A 35 -8.11 5.96 -11.21
C GLU A 35 -7.58 7.29 -10.68
N ASN A 36 -6.25 7.45 -10.65
CA ASN A 36 -5.66 8.66 -10.10
C ASN A 36 -5.68 9.79 -11.13
N THR A 37 -6.04 10.99 -10.70
CA THR A 37 -6.00 12.19 -11.57
C THR A 37 -4.60 12.77 -11.68
N VAL A 38 -3.92 12.95 -10.55
CA VAL A 38 -2.51 13.36 -10.47
C VAL A 38 -1.78 12.38 -9.57
N ARG A 39 -1.45 11.22 -10.14
CA ARG A 39 -0.96 10.04 -9.44
C ARG A 39 0.12 10.33 -8.40
N ARG A 40 1.18 11.02 -8.82
CA ARG A 40 2.35 11.21 -7.94
C ARG A 40 2.08 12.19 -6.81
N ARG A 41 1.23 13.21 -7.04
CA ARG A 41 0.75 14.11 -5.99
C ARG A 41 -0.10 13.36 -4.97
N ASP A 42 -1.10 12.62 -5.44
CA ASP A 42 -2.12 11.99 -4.59
C ASP A 42 -1.58 10.82 -3.78
N LEU A 43 -0.49 10.18 -4.26
CA LEU A 43 0.10 9.00 -3.62
C LEU A 43 1.36 9.30 -2.79
N SER A 44 1.74 10.56 -2.63
CA SER A 44 2.92 10.93 -1.83
C SER A 44 2.63 12.02 -0.80
N GLY A 45 3.32 11.93 0.33
CA GLY A 45 3.40 13.00 1.31
C GLY A 45 4.23 14.19 0.77
N PRO A 46 4.38 15.26 1.56
CA PRO A 46 5.18 16.41 1.16
C PRO A 46 6.67 16.07 1.07
N SER A 47 7.35 16.64 0.08
CA SER A 47 8.81 16.64 -0.01
C SER A 47 9.33 17.98 -0.55
N LYS A 48 10.55 18.35 -0.12
CA LYS A 48 11.32 19.48 -0.64
C LYS A 48 12.63 19.01 -1.28
N VAL A 49 12.84 17.71 -1.37
CA VAL A 49 14.02 17.10 -1.95
C VAL A 49 14.00 17.29 -3.46
N GLU A 50 15.05 17.85 -4.03
CA GLU A 50 15.13 18.17 -5.46
C GLU A 50 14.90 16.92 -6.34
N TYR A 51 15.48 15.79 -5.95
CA TYR A 51 15.28 14.51 -6.63
C TYR A 51 13.81 14.11 -6.67
N ASP A 52 13.09 14.26 -5.55
CA ASP A 52 11.68 13.94 -5.47
C ASP A 52 10.84 14.86 -6.36
N LEU A 53 11.08 16.18 -6.29
CA LEU A 53 10.36 17.16 -7.08
C LEU A 53 10.49 16.92 -8.60
N LYS A 54 11.62 16.35 -9.02
CA LYS A 54 11.84 15.94 -10.40
C LYS A 54 11.00 14.70 -10.78
N HIS A 55 10.80 13.75 -9.87
CA HIS A 55 10.11 12.48 -10.13
C HIS A 55 8.65 12.50 -9.69
N PHE A 56 8.31 13.31 -8.70
CA PHE A 56 6.99 13.54 -8.14
C PHE A 56 6.68 15.05 -8.19
N PRO A 57 6.33 15.60 -9.35
CA PRO A 57 5.91 16.99 -9.42
C PRO A 57 4.71 17.24 -8.49
N GLU A 58 4.78 18.32 -7.71
CA GLU A 58 3.72 18.70 -6.75
C GLU A 58 3.38 17.63 -5.71
N PRO A 59 4.36 17.05 -4.96
CA PRO A 59 4.06 16.05 -3.95
C PRO A 59 3.26 16.65 -2.78
N GLY A 60 2.61 15.80 -1.97
CA GLY A 60 1.94 16.25 -0.73
C GLY A 60 0.43 16.10 -0.71
N GLY A 61 -0.16 15.44 -1.70
CA GLY A 61 -1.61 15.21 -1.76
C GLY A 61 -2.11 13.97 -1.00
N ALA A 62 -1.22 13.13 -0.46
CA ALA A 62 -1.60 11.86 0.16
C ALA A 62 -2.58 12.01 1.33
N GLU A 63 -2.46 13.07 2.13
CA GLU A 63 -3.40 13.33 3.23
C GLU A 63 -4.81 13.61 2.69
N ASN A 64 -4.95 14.45 1.68
CA ASN A 64 -6.23 14.73 1.05
C ASN A 64 -6.82 13.49 0.39
N PHE A 65 -5.99 12.67 -0.24
CA PHE A 65 -6.43 11.42 -0.86
C PHE A 65 -6.88 10.38 0.19
N ARG A 66 -6.20 10.27 1.34
CA ARG A 66 -6.69 9.49 2.49
C ARG A 66 -8.02 10.02 3.00
N GLY A 67 -8.16 11.34 3.12
CA GLY A 67 -9.39 12.02 3.50
C GLY A 67 -10.55 11.68 2.57
N PHE A 68 -10.35 11.75 1.27
CA PHE A 68 -11.34 11.34 0.26
C PHE A 68 -11.75 9.87 0.43
N ILE A 69 -10.78 8.96 0.56
CA ILE A 69 -11.07 7.53 0.74
C ILE A 69 -11.91 7.30 2.01
N LYS A 70 -11.52 7.91 3.13
CA LYS A 70 -12.16 7.71 4.44
C LYS A 70 -13.55 8.34 4.51
N ASN A 71 -13.67 9.59 4.05
CA ASN A 71 -14.83 10.41 4.33
C ASN A 71 -15.89 10.40 3.21
N GLU A 72 -15.50 10.01 1.99
CA GLU A 72 -16.40 9.99 0.84
C GLU A 72 -16.55 8.59 0.26
N LEU A 73 -15.45 7.94 -0.11
CA LEU A 73 -15.50 6.66 -0.80
C LEU A 73 -16.06 5.54 0.07
N PHE A 74 -15.56 5.38 1.30
CA PHE A 74 -16.06 4.34 2.21
C PHE A 74 -17.57 4.45 2.45
N PRO A 75 -18.14 5.62 2.82
CA PRO A 75 -19.58 5.76 2.99
C PRO A 75 -20.40 5.45 1.72
N ILE A 76 -19.88 5.82 0.55
CA ILE A 76 -20.57 5.51 -0.73
C ILE A 76 -20.63 4.00 -0.96
N ILE A 77 -19.51 3.28 -0.75
CA ILE A 77 -19.46 1.83 -0.94
C ILE A 77 -20.33 1.12 0.09
N ASP A 78 -20.22 1.49 1.37
CA ASP A 78 -21.00 0.87 2.45
C ASP A 78 -22.51 1.10 2.28
N LYS A 79 -22.93 2.25 1.72
CA LYS A 79 -24.32 2.53 1.38
C LYS A 79 -24.82 1.73 0.17
N LYS A 80 -23.95 1.52 -0.83
CA LYS A 80 -24.33 0.91 -2.12
C LYS A 80 -24.30 -0.62 -2.09
N TYR A 81 -23.44 -1.20 -1.28
CA TYR A 81 -23.20 -2.64 -1.24
C TYR A 81 -23.29 -3.20 0.17
N ARG A 82 -23.60 -4.49 0.30
CA ARG A 82 -23.51 -5.21 1.57
C ARG A 82 -22.05 -5.51 1.87
N THR A 83 -21.45 -4.79 2.79
CA THR A 83 -20.07 -4.96 3.22
C THR A 83 -19.99 -5.69 4.56
N SER A 84 -18.87 -6.32 4.84
CA SER A 84 -18.55 -6.89 6.18
C SER A 84 -17.94 -5.86 7.13
N GLY A 85 -17.70 -4.63 6.65
CA GLY A 85 -16.92 -3.61 7.34
C GLY A 85 -15.40 -3.81 7.25
N LYS A 86 -14.92 -5.00 6.83
CA LYS A 86 -13.49 -5.26 6.65
C LYS A 86 -12.97 -4.61 5.36
N LYS A 87 -11.81 -3.99 5.46
CA LYS A 87 -11.20 -3.21 4.38
C LYS A 87 -9.76 -3.61 4.13
N ALA A 88 -9.38 -3.65 2.85
CA ALA A 88 -7.99 -3.88 2.44
C ALA A 88 -7.55 -2.82 1.43
N ILE A 89 -6.26 -2.50 1.44
CA ILE A 89 -5.64 -1.66 0.43
C ILE A 89 -4.43 -2.38 -0.17
N ILE A 90 -4.27 -2.26 -1.49
CA ILE A 90 -3.17 -2.87 -2.23
C ILE A 90 -2.59 -1.86 -3.22
N GLY A 91 -1.28 -1.83 -3.35
CA GLY A 91 -0.59 -0.96 -4.30
C GLY A 91 0.87 -1.32 -4.53
N GLU A 92 1.40 -0.88 -5.66
CA GLU A 92 2.79 -1.03 -6.06
C GLU A 92 3.47 0.34 -6.22
N SER A 93 4.79 0.39 -6.01
CA SER A 93 5.60 1.59 -6.28
C SER A 93 5.10 2.82 -5.49
N ALA A 94 4.67 3.89 -6.16
CA ALA A 94 4.08 5.06 -5.50
C ALA A 94 2.75 4.71 -4.78
N ALA A 95 1.92 3.81 -5.33
CA ALA A 95 0.75 3.31 -4.61
C ALA A 95 1.15 2.46 -3.40
N GLY A 96 2.25 1.70 -3.49
CA GLY A 96 2.86 1.01 -2.36
C GLY A 96 3.38 1.99 -1.28
N LEU A 97 3.99 3.11 -1.69
CA LEU A 97 4.39 4.20 -0.78
C LEU A 97 3.16 4.72 -0.01
N PHE A 98 2.07 5.03 -0.71
CA PHE A 98 0.82 5.48 -0.10
C PHE A 98 0.24 4.45 0.88
N VAL A 99 0.31 3.15 0.54
CA VAL A 99 -0.12 2.06 1.44
C VAL A 99 0.69 2.08 2.73
N ILE A 100 2.03 2.13 2.65
CA ILE A 100 2.91 2.16 3.83
C ILE A 100 2.74 3.45 4.63
N GLU A 101 2.63 4.61 3.97
CA GLU A 101 2.37 5.88 4.64
C GLU A 101 1.03 5.86 5.39
N THR A 102 -0.03 5.32 4.76
CA THR A 102 -1.34 5.18 5.40
C THR A 102 -1.30 4.22 6.57
N PHE A 103 -0.60 3.09 6.45
CA PHE A 103 -0.35 2.15 7.55
C PHE A 103 0.32 2.83 8.75
N MET A 104 1.27 3.73 8.52
CA MET A 104 1.98 4.42 9.60
C MET A 104 1.18 5.57 10.22
N LEU A 105 0.42 6.33 9.41
CA LEU A 105 -0.26 7.55 9.86
C LEU A 105 -1.73 7.36 10.24
N ALA A 106 -2.40 6.35 9.69
CA ALA A 106 -3.82 6.08 9.88
C ALA A 106 -4.13 4.57 9.84
N PRO A 107 -3.54 3.76 10.74
CA PRO A 107 -3.65 2.30 10.71
C PRO A 107 -5.06 1.77 10.92
N ASP A 108 -5.98 2.60 11.39
CA ASP A 108 -7.40 2.28 11.59
C ASP A 108 -8.22 2.29 10.28
N MET A 109 -7.66 2.79 9.18
CA MET A 109 -8.39 2.88 7.91
C MET A 109 -8.64 1.53 7.25
N PHE A 110 -7.71 0.59 7.40
CA PHE A 110 -7.80 -0.73 6.78
C PHE A 110 -7.38 -1.84 7.75
N ASP A 111 -7.97 -3.02 7.59
CA ASP A 111 -7.55 -4.22 8.31
C ASP A 111 -6.33 -4.87 7.65
N ASN A 112 -6.19 -4.76 6.33
CA ASN A 112 -5.09 -5.36 5.57
C ASN A 112 -4.43 -4.32 4.66
N TYR A 113 -3.12 -4.22 4.78
CA TYR A 113 -2.24 -3.37 3.99
C TYR A 113 -1.31 -4.24 3.15
N ILE A 114 -1.31 -4.05 1.83
CA ILE A 114 -0.52 -4.86 0.89
C ILE A 114 0.28 -3.92 -0.01
N ALA A 115 1.61 -3.97 0.09
CA ALA A 115 2.51 -3.10 -0.67
C ALA A 115 3.59 -3.90 -1.41
N MET A 116 3.64 -3.78 -2.72
CA MET A 116 4.70 -4.33 -3.55
C MET A 116 5.67 -3.23 -3.97
N ASP A 117 6.95 -3.48 -3.77
CA ASP A 117 8.01 -2.52 -4.12
C ASP A 117 7.68 -1.06 -3.77
N PRO A 118 7.25 -0.77 -2.53
CA PRO A 118 6.90 0.59 -2.15
C PRO A 118 8.09 1.54 -2.35
N ALA A 119 7.84 2.73 -2.92
CA ALA A 119 8.86 3.73 -3.22
C ALA A 119 9.40 4.41 -1.94
N LEU A 120 9.93 3.62 -0.99
CA LEU A 120 10.38 4.07 0.33
C LEU A 120 11.64 4.94 0.31
N TRP A 121 12.29 5.10 -0.85
CA TRP A 121 13.36 6.06 -1.07
C TRP A 121 12.87 7.53 -1.02
N PHE A 122 11.57 7.75 -1.24
CA PHE A 122 10.94 9.07 -1.28
C PHE A 122 11.21 9.88 -0.01
N ASN A 123 11.40 11.19 -0.17
CA ASN A 123 11.70 12.15 0.89
C ASN A 123 12.88 11.69 1.77
N GLU A 124 13.98 11.32 1.11
CA GLU A 124 15.19 10.80 1.78
C GLU A 124 14.90 9.65 2.76
N GLN A 125 13.98 8.76 2.39
CA GLN A 125 13.56 7.61 3.20
C GLN A 125 12.80 8.01 4.47
N TYR A 126 12.10 9.13 4.44
CA TYR A 126 11.45 9.71 5.62
C TYR A 126 10.63 8.69 6.43
N LEU A 127 9.81 7.87 5.77
CA LEU A 127 8.96 6.88 6.44
C LEU A 127 9.78 5.83 7.20
N VAL A 128 10.85 5.33 6.60
CA VAL A 128 11.72 4.31 7.22
C VAL A 128 12.54 4.90 8.35
N LYS A 129 13.14 6.06 8.13
CA LYS A 129 13.97 6.75 9.14
C LYS A 129 13.17 7.15 10.38
N ASN A 130 11.93 7.59 10.19
CA ASN A 130 11.06 8.05 11.27
C ASN A 130 10.01 7.01 11.72
N PHE A 131 10.20 5.74 11.36
CA PHE A 131 9.24 4.67 11.62
C PHE A 131 8.76 4.63 13.08
N GLU A 132 9.68 4.66 14.05
CA GLU A 132 9.36 4.58 15.47
C GLU A 132 8.50 5.76 15.93
N GLU A 133 8.86 6.97 15.51
CA GLU A 133 8.14 8.20 15.86
C GLU A 133 6.73 8.20 15.25
N LEU A 134 6.61 7.85 13.96
CA LEU A 134 5.34 7.81 13.24
C LEU A 134 4.38 6.74 13.76
N THR A 135 4.91 5.70 14.40
CA THR A 135 4.11 4.55 14.84
C THR A 135 3.96 4.42 16.35
N LYS A 136 4.60 5.28 17.15
CA LYS A 136 4.68 5.14 18.61
C LYS A 136 3.34 5.11 19.34
N SER A 137 2.36 5.88 18.88
CA SER A 137 1.04 6.03 19.51
C SER A 137 -0.04 5.18 18.85
N ASN A 138 0.31 4.43 17.82
CA ASN A 138 -0.66 3.67 17.05
C ASN A 138 -1.01 2.32 17.70
N ASN A 139 -2.27 1.94 17.54
CA ASN A 139 -2.74 0.60 17.89
C ASN A 139 -2.88 -0.23 16.59
N TYR A 140 -2.16 -1.34 16.54
CA TYR A 140 -2.16 -2.26 15.39
C TYR A 140 -2.94 -3.56 15.67
N THR A 141 -3.74 -3.60 16.72
CA THR A 141 -4.57 -4.78 17.02
C THR A 141 -5.49 -5.10 15.83
N ASN A 142 -5.39 -6.32 15.33
CA ASN A 142 -6.09 -6.81 14.13
C ASN A 142 -5.63 -6.19 12.79
N THR A 143 -4.58 -5.38 12.77
CA THR A 143 -3.99 -4.87 11.54
C THR A 143 -3.02 -5.90 10.95
N LYS A 144 -3.09 -6.11 9.64
CA LYS A 144 -2.15 -6.95 8.89
C LYS A 144 -1.40 -6.13 7.86
N LEU A 145 -0.10 -6.33 7.80
CA LEU A 145 0.77 -5.75 6.78
C LEU A 145 1.50 -6.86 6.03
N TRP A 146 1.29 -6.92 4.73
CA TRP A 146 2.10 -7.72 3.83
C TRP A 146 2.84 -6.78 2.87
N PHE A 147 4.14 -6.98 2.69
CA PHE A 147 4.90 -6.22 1.71
C PHE A 147 6.03 -7.04 1.10
N ALA A 148 6.42 -6.67 -0.12
CA ALA A 148 7.48 -7.35 -0.84
C ALA A 148 8.48 -6.36 -1.45
N GLY A 149 9.72 -6.81 -1.59
CA GLY A 149 10.80 -6.10 -2.27
C GLY A 149 11.41 -6.95 -3.38
N SER A 150 11.56 -6.36 -4.58
CA SER A 150 12.22 -6.96 -5.72
C SER A 150 13.75 -6.80 -5.65
N SER A 151 14.44 -7.10 -6.75
CA SER A 151 15.88 -6.82 -6.92
C SER A 151 16.21 -5.38 -7.34
N ALA A 152 15.22 -4.49 -7.44
CA ALA A 152 15.45 -3.08 -7.79
C ALA A 152 16.36 -2.39 -6.78
N VAL A 153 17.47 -1.84 -7.24
CA VAL A 153 18.55 -1.32 -6.38
C VAL A 153 18.16 -0.10 -5.56
N ASP A 154 17.18 0.64 -6.01
CA ASP A 154 16.59 1.80 -5.36
C ASP A 154 15.42 1.45 -4.41
N ILE A 155 14.99 0.21 -4.37
CA ILE A 155 13.85 -0.26 -3.56
C ILE A 155 14.27 -1.32 -2.53
N ALA A 156 15.01 -2.33 -2.96
CA ALA A 156 15.38 -3.47 -2.12
C ALA A 156 16.00 -3.10 -0.76
N PRO A 157 16.94 -2.13 -0.65
CA PRO A 157 17.50 -1.74 0.64
C PRO A 157 16.41 -1.21 1.58
N HIS A 158 15.49 -0.36 1.09
CA HIS A 158 14.51 0.34 1.91
C HIS A 158 13.36 -0.55 2.37
N THR A 159 12.96 -1.55 1.55
CA THR A 159 12.01 -2.57 1.99
C THR A 159 12.62 -3.47 3.05
N ASN A 160 13.90 -3.82 2.92
CA ASN A 160 14.62 -4.57 3.95
C ASN A 160 14.78 -3.76 5.25
N ASP A 161 15.08 -2.46 5.16
CA ASP A 161 15.18 -1.59 6.34
C ASP A 161 13.83 -1.49 7.08
N LEU A 162 12.71 -1.36 6.36
CA LEU A 162 11.38 -1.43 6.96
C LEU A 162 11.14 -2.78 7.66
N ASN A 163 11.54 -3.88 7.03
CA ASN A 163 11.48 -5.22 7.63
C ASN A 163 12.26 -5.29 8.94
N LEU A 164 13.47 -4.71 8.99
CA LEU A 164 14.28 -4.68 10.21
C LEU A 164 13.62 -3.84 11.31
N LYS A 165 13.00 -2.70 10.98
CA LYS A 165 12.25 -1.88 11.94
C LYS A 165 11.07 -2.66 12.54
N LEU A 166 10.33 -3.39 11.72
CA LEU A 166 9.19 -4.19 12.16
C LEU A 166 9.59 -5.37 13.07
N LYS A 167 10.79 -5.92 12.95
CA LYS A 167 11.31 -6.98 13.84
C LYS A 167 11.39 -6.56 15.30
N ASN A 168 11.51 -5.26 15.57
CA ASN A 168 11.48 -4.74 16.95
C ASN A 168 10.09 -4.81 17.59
N GLY A 169 9.09 -5.25 16.81
CA GLY A 169 7.73 -5.53 17.24
C GLY A 169 6.84 -4.29 17.31
N LYS A 170 5.57 -4.48 16.99
CA LYS A 170 4.48 -3.55 17.26
C LYS A 170 3.31 -4.36 17.81
N ASN A 171 2.80 -3.95 18.96
CA ASN A 171 1.74 -4.69 19.65
C ASN A 171 0.53 -4.93 18.76
N GLY A 172 0.18 -6.20 18.60
CA GLY A 172 -1.00 -6.64 17.85
C GLY A 172 -0.86 -6.66 16.33
N LEU A 173 0.27 -6.18 15.77
CA LEU A 173 0.52 -6.22 14.33
C LEU A 173 0.86 -7.63 13.89
N ILE A 174 0.17 -8.10 12.85
CA ILE A 174 0.54 -9.29 12.09
C ILE A 174 1.18 -8.80 10.79
N TRP A 175 2.44 -9.16 10.54
CA TRP A 175 3.11 -8.73 9.33
C TRP A 175 3.96 -9.81 8.69
N LYS A 176 4.16 -9.67 7.38
CA LYS A 176 5.01 -10.53 6.57
C LYS A 176 5.76 -9.72 5.53
N TYR A 177 7.06 -9.97 5.40
CA TYR A 177 7.90 -9.45 4.33
C TYR A 177 8.34 -10.59 3.42
N GLU A 178 8.20 -10.39 2.11
CA GLU A 178 8.70 -11.29 1.08
C GLU A 178 9.84 -10.61 0.32
N ASN A 179 11.03 -11.20 0.41
CA ASN A 179 12.15 -10.80 -0.42
C ASN A 179 12.12 -11.59 -1.73
N GLU A 180 11.92 -10.90 -2.85
CA GLU A 180 11.77 -11.48 -4.18
C GLU A 180 12.95 -11.09 -5.11
N PRO A 181 14.17 -11.58 -4.83
CA PRO A 181 15.38 -11.14 -5.55
C PRO A 181 15.42 -11.59 -7.01
N LYS A 182 14.53 -12.46 -7.45
CA LYS A 182 14.37 -12.89 -8.84
C LYS A 182 13.43 -11.99 -9.64
N GLU A 183 12.59 -11.20 -8.94
CA GLU A 183 11.67 -10.28 -9.56
C GLU A 183 12.32 -8.92 -9.79
N LYS A 184 11.77 -8.19 -10.76
CA LYS A 184 12.10 -6.79 -11.04
C LYS A 184 10.94 -5.90 -10.62
N HIS A 185 11.17 -4.60 -10.55
CA HIS A 185 10.13 -3.64 -10.21
C HIS A 185 8.84 -3.80 -11.04
N ASN A 186 8.96 -4.05 -12.32
CA ASN A 186 7.83 -4.21 -13.24
C ASN A 186 7.22 -5.62 -13.29
N THR A 187 7.74 -6.58 -12.51
CA THR A 187 7.23 -7.97 -12.50
C THR A 187 6.71 -8.40 -11.13
N ILE A 188 7.20 -7.81 -10.06
CA ILE A 188 6.93 -8.23 -8.69
C ILE A 188 5.43 -8.24 -8.34
N PHE A 189 4.68 -7.24 -8.78
CA PHE A 189 3.25 -7.16 -8.48
C PHE A 189 2.50 -8.38 -9.01
N ARG A 190 2.74 -8.73 -10.27
CA ARG A 190 2.09 -9.90 -10.90
C ARG A 190 2.56 -11.22 -10.30
N ALA A 191 3.83 -11.30 -9.91
CA ALA A 191 4.42 -12.51 -9.33
C ALA A 191 3.96 -12.78 -7.91
N THR A 192 3.64 -11.74 -7.13
CA THR A 192 3.38 -11.88 -5.68
C THR A 192 1.92 -11.69 -5.27
N LYS A 193 1.06 -11.16 -6.13
CA LYS A 193 -0.34 -10.84 -5.79
C LYS A 193 -1.14 -12.00 -5.18
N GLU A 194 -0.94 -13.23 -5.65
CA GLU A 194 -1.64 -14.40 -5.09
C GLU A 194 -1.15 -14.80 -3.70
N LYS A 195 0.13 -14.48 -3.39
CA LYS A 195 0.68 -14.73 -2.05
C LYS A 195 0.24 -13.65 -1.05
N ALA A 196 -0.06 -12.45 -1.57
CA ALA A 196 -0.36 -11.26 -0.79
C ALA A 196 -1.85 -11.16 -0.42
N ILE A 197 -2.73 -11.66 -1.27
CA ILE A 197 -4.19 -11.69 -1.12
C ILE A 197 -4.60 -12.98 -0.39
#